data_af62694230afdc353d8b2464d649e394
#
_entry.id   af62694230afdc353d8b2464d649e394
#
_cell.length_a   1.000
_cell.length_b   1.000
_cell.length_c   1.000
_cell.angle_alpha   90.00
_cell.angle_beta   90.00
_cell.angle_gamma   90.00
#
_symmetry.space_group_name_H-M   'P 1'
#
loop_
_entity.id
_entity.type
_entity.pdbx_description
1 polymer ?
#
loop_
_entity_poly.entity_id
_entity_poly.type
_entity_poly.pdbx_seq_one_letter_code
_entity_poly.pdbx_strand_id
1 'polypeptide(L)'
;MKGGAGNIVIKNKKASYDYEFIEKFVAGIVLSGTEIKSLRLGKATIADSYCFFNNGELFIKGMHIAEYWWGNLNNHDPLRERKLLLTSHELRKIERKIKESGLTIIVIKVFISGRGLAKAEIAISKGKKVYDKRETLKRKDASREMDRMRKV
;
A
#
# COMPACT_ATOMS: atom_id res chain seq x y z
N MET A 1 -14.39 19.91 9.86
CA MET A 1 -14.27 19.72 8.68
C MET A 1 -13.90 18.49 8.47
N LYS A 2 -14.38 17.95 7.82
CA LYS A 2 -14.11 16.90 7.52
C LYS A 2 -12.81 16.70 7.35
N GLY A 3 -12.40 17.36 7.39
CA GLY A 3 -11.25 17.20 7.32
C GLY A 3 -10.45 16.46 6.71
N GLY A 4 -9.51 16.77 6.69
CA GLY A 4 -8.54 16.18 6.06
C GLY A 4 -8.17 14.80 6.51
N ALA A 5 -8.47 14.44 7.73
CA ALA A 5 -8.09 13.13 8.25
C ALA A 5 -8.69 11.96 7.45
N GLY A 6 -9.90 12.13 6.94
CA GLY A 6 -10.55 11.11 6.15
C GLY A 6 -10.13 11.06 4.70
N ASN A 7 -9.32 12.02 4.25
CA ASN A 7 -8.96 12.14 2.86
C ASN A 7 -7.50 11.83 2.53
N ILE A 8 -6.73 11.37 3.51
CA ILE A 8 -5.33 11.04 3.27
C ILE A 8 -5.24 9.72 2.52
N VAL A 9 -4.58 9.75 1.37
CA VAL A 9 -4.32 8.56 0.56
C VAL A 9 -2.88 8.62 0.07
N ILE A 10 -2.11 7.59 0.39
CA ILE A 10 -0.72 7.47 -0.06
C ILE A 10 -0.68 6.33 -1.05
N LYS A 11 -0.31 6.62 -2.29
CA LYS A 11 -0.34 5.66 -3.38
C LYS A 11 1.05 5.17 -3.75
N ASN A 12 1.10 3.91 -4.20
CA ASN A 12 2.30 3.34 -4.79
C ASN A 12 2.15 3.44 -6.30
N LYS A 13 2.69 4.52 -6.86
CA LYS A 13 2.49 4.84 -8.29
C LYS A 13 3.15 3.84 -9.23
N LYS A 14 4.20 3.16 -8.78
CA LYS A 14 4.89 2.18 -9.63
C LYS A 14 4.28 0.79 -9.55
N ALA A 15 3.40 0.53 -8.62
CA ALA A 15 2.89 -0.82 -8.39
C ALA A 15 2.22 -1.40 -9.65
N SER A 16 1.33 -0.65 -10.29
CA SER A 16 0.63 -1.11 -11.49
C SER A 16 1.55 -1.23 -12.70
N TYR A 17 2.68 -0.51 -12.70
CA TYR A 17 3.67 -0.61 -13.76
C TYR A 17 4.52 -1.87 -13.60
N ASP A 18 4.95 -2.15 -12.38
CA ASP A 18 5.87 -3.26 -12.10
C ASP A 18 5.17 -4.61 -11.90
N TYR A 19 3.91 -4.60 -11.51
CA TYR A 19 3.18 -5.81 -11.11
C TYR A 19 1.81 -5.92 -11.76
N GLU A 20 1.42 -7.16 -12.04
CA GLU A 20 0.06 -7.49 -12.43
C GLU A 20 -0.68 -7.91 -11.17
N PHE A 21 -1.77 -7.23 -10.84
CA PHE A 21 -2.56 -7.52 -9.64
C PHE A 21 -3.53 -8.67 -9.93
N ILE A 22 -3.44 -9.73 -9.16
CA ILE A 22 -4.29 -10.91 -9.31
C ILE A 22 -5.55 -10.79 -8.45
N GLU A 23 -5.36 -10.42 -7.19
CA GLU A 23 -6.49 -10.26 -6.27
C GLU A 23 -6.15 -9.21 -5.22
N LYS A 24 -7.12 -8.33 -4.91
CA LYS A 24 -6.92 -7.23 -3.97
C LYS A 24 -7.65 -7.49 -2.66
N PHE A 25 -7.08 -6.98 -1.57
CA PHE A 25 -7.67 -7.05 -0.24
C PHE A 25 -7.46 -5.71 0.48
N VAL A 26 -8.31 -5.42 1.45
CA VAL A 26 -8.13 -4.25 2.32
C VAL A 26 -7.86 -4.75 3.72
N ALA A 27 -6.73 -4.32 4.28
CA ALA A 27 -6.29 -4.74 5.61
C ALA A 27 -6.19 -3.53 6.54
N GLY A 28 -6.48 -3.73 7.82
CA GLY A 28 -6.15 -2.74 8.83
C GLY A 28 -4.65 -2.75 9.10
N ILE A 29 -4.09 -1.64 9.53
CA ILE A 29 -2.67 -1.54 9.90
C ILE A 29 -2.57 -1.22 11.38
N VAL A 30 -1.77 -1.97 12.12
CA VAL A 30 -1.51 -1.69 13.53
C VAL A 30 -0.44 -0.61 13.61
N LEU A 31 -0.83 0.58 14.06
CA LEU A 31 0.07 1.73 14.17
C LEU A 31 0.10 2.25 15.60
N SER A 32 1.24 2.84 15.98
CA SER A 32 1.36 3.56 17.23
C SER A 32 0.78 4.97 17.08
N GLY A 33 0.64 5.69 18.20
CA GLY A 33 0.09 7.05 18.16
C GLY A 33 0.88 8.01 17.27
N THR A 34 2.21 7.96 17.36
CA THR A 34 3.05 8.84 16.53
C THR A 34 3.01 8.46 15.06
N GLU A 35 2.87 7.17 14.77
CA GLU A 35 2.73 6.72 13.38
C GLU A 35 1.44 7.22 12.73
N ILE A 36 0.31 7.10 13.44
CA ILE A 36 -0.96 7.56 12.89
C ILE A 36 -0.97 9.08 12.71
N LYS A 37 -0.34 9.82 13.62
CA LYS A 37 -0.26 11.28 13.50
C LYS A 37 0.57 11.70 12.29
N SER A 38 1.72 11.05 12.05
CA SER A 38 2.52 11.32 10.85
C SER A 38 1.78 10.92 9.58
N LEU A 39 1.07 9.81 9.59
CA LEU A 39 0.30 9.36 8.44
C LEU A 39 -0.79 10.38 8.09
N ARG A 40 -1.47 10.94 9.08
CA ARG A 40 -2.48 11.98 8.86
C ARG A 40 -1.92 13.23 8.21
N LEU A 41 -0.62 13.47 8.40
CA LEU A 41 0.07 14.59 7.75
C LEU A 41 0.60 14.22 6.37
N GLY A 42 0.35 12.99 5.91
CA GLY A 42 0.82 12.52 4.61
C GLY A 42 2.31 12.21 4.57
N LYS A 43 2.95 12.05 5.73
CA LYS A 43 4.40 11.86 5.80
C LYS A 43 4.78 10.39 5.82
N ALA A 44 4.41 9.68 4.78
CA ALA A 44 4.73 8.26 4.62
C ALA A 44 4.95 7.94 3.15
N THR A 45 5.73 6.91 2.88
CA THR A 45 5.95 6.41 1.53
C THR A 45 5.91 4.90 1.52
N ILE A 46 5.33 4.33 0.47
CA ILE A 46 5.18 2.89 0.33
C ILE A 46 5.77 2.36 -0.99
N ALA A 47 6.59 3.17 -1.66
CA ALA A 47 7.11 2.83 -2.99
C ALA A 47 7.83 1.49 -3.02
N ASP A 48 8.60 1.18 -1.97
CA ASP A 48 9.37 -0.06 -1.91
C ASP A 48 8.79 -1.06 -0.89
N SER A 49 7.54 -0.90 -0.52
CA SER A 49 6.94 -1.76 0.49
C SER A 49 6.40 -3.05 -0.10
N TYR A 50 6.37 -4.08 0.70
CA TYR A 50 5.75 -5.36 0.35
C TYR A 50 5.30 -6.04 1.64
N CYS A 51 4.51 -7.10 1.50
CA CYS A 51 4.00 -7.83 2.65
C CYS A 51 4.60 -9.23 2.70
N PHE A 52 4.75 -9.75 3.92
CA PHE A 52 5.27 -11.09 4.13
C PHE A 52 4.60 -11.75 5.32
N PHE A 53 4.61 -13.08 5.34
CA PHE A 53 4.07 -13.85 6.46
C PHE A 53 5.14 -14.16 7.48
N ASN A 54 4.76 -14.08 8.76
CA ASN A 54 5.59 -14.52 9.87
C ASN A 54 4.67 -15.18 10.89
N ASN A 55 4.82 -16.49 11.08
CA ASN A 55 4.00 -17.28 12.01
C ASN A 55 2.49 -17.14 11.72
N GLY A 56 2.12 -17.17 10.46
CA GLY A 56 0.71 -17.10 10.05
C GLY A 56 0.10 -15.71 10.09
N GLU A 57 0.86 -14.70 10.47
CA GLU A 57 0.42 -13.32 10.49
C GLU A 57 1.08 -12.54 9.35
N LEU A 58 0.38 -11.57 8.81
CA LEU A 58 0.87 -10.78 7.67
C LEU A 58 1.42 -9.44 8.17
N PHE A 59 2.60 -9.08 7.68
CA PHE A 59 3.28 -7.83 8.02
C PHE A 59 3.63 -7.05 6.76
N ILE A 60 3.73 -5.73 6.90
CA ILE A 60 4.21 -4.87 5.84
C ILE A 60 5.65 -4.44 6.16
N LYS A 61 6.54 -4.56 5.18
CA LYS A 61 7.95 -4.18 5.31
C LYS A 61 8.29 -3.15 4.25
N GLY A 62 9.20 -2.23 4.57
CA GLY A 62 9.63 -1.20 3.63
C GLY A 62 8.71 0.00 3.57
N MET A 63 7.71 0.08 4.44
CA MET A 63 6.88 1.25 4.56
C MET A 63 7.56 2.24 5.50
N HIS A 64 7.87 3.44 4.99
CA HIS A 64 8.48 4.50 5.78
C HIS A 64 7.40 5.45 6.27
N ILE A 65 7.32 5.64 7.59
CA ILE A 65 6.47 6.67 8.22
C ILE A 65 7.40 7.58 9.00
N ALA A 66 7.48 8.86 8.60
CA ALA A 66 8.38 9.82 9.24
C ALA A 66 8.10 9.95 10.73
N GLU A 67 9.12 10.24 11.50
CA GLU A 67 8.92 10.52 12.93
C GLU A 67 8.00 11.72 13.06
N TYR A 68 7.15 11.67 14.10
CA TYR A 68 6.23 12.77 14.35
C TYR A 68 7.00 13.85 15.11
N TRP A 69 7.01 15.08 14.56
CA TRP A 69 7.77 16.19 15.11
C TRP A 69 7.55 16.38 16.61
N TRP A 70 6.33 16.18 17.08
CA TRP A 70 5.97 16.42 18.48
C TRP A 70 6.09 15.18 19.35
N GLY A 71 6.60 14.06 18.84
CA GLY A 71 6.65 12.80 19.56
C GLY A 71 7.79 12.66 20.58
N ASN A 72 8.82 13.49 20.45
CA ASN A 72 9.97 13.46 21.36
C ASN A 72 10.56 12.06 21.50
N LEU A 73 10.78 11.61 22.75
CA LEU A 73 11.43 10.34 23.05
C LEU A 73 10.54 9.13 22.79
N ASN A 74 9.25 9.35 22.62
CA ASN A 74 8.31 8.23 22.40
C ASN A 74 8.00 8.02 20.92
N ASN A 75 8.86 8.51 20.05
CA ASN A 75 8.65 8.34 18.62
C ASN A 75 8.93 6.91 18.16
N HIS A 76 8.39 6.56 17.01
CA HIS A 76 8.52 5.24 16.42
C HIS A 76 9.74 5.16 15.50
N ASP A 77 10.17 3.93 15.18
CA ASP A 77 11.15 3.69 14.14
C ASP A 77 10.45 3.90 12.79
N PRO A 78 10.93 4.79 11.91
CA PRO A 78 10.29 5.05 10.62
C PRO A 78 10.08 3.82 9.74
N LEU A 79 10.96 2.83 9.83
CA LEU A 79 10.87 1.61 9.01
C LEU A 79 10.40 0.39 9.80
N ARG A 80 9.72 0.58 10.92
CA ARG A 80 9.20 -0.54 11.72
C ARG A 80 8.29 -1.43 10.87
N GLU A 81 8.44 -2.73 11.01
CA GLU A 81 7.52 -3.67 10.38
C GLU A 81 6.18 -3.59 11.11
N ARG A 82 5.10 -3.52 10.36
CA ARG A 82 3.77 -3.30 10.92
C ARG A 82 2.85 -4.44 10.57
N LYS A 83 2.07 -4.86 11.56
CA LYS A 83 1.14 -5.97 11.37
C LYS A 83 -0.09 -5.50 10.61
N LEU A 84 -0.55 -6.33 9.68
CA LEU A 84 -1.79 -6.10 8.96
C LEU A 84 -2.89 -6.98 9.55
N LEU A 85 -4.10 -6.42 9.63
CA LEU A 85 -5.26 -7.09 10.20
C LEU A 85 -6.22 -7.51 9.08
N LEU A 86 -6.42 -8.82 8.97
CA LEU A 86 -7.33 -9.43 7.99
C LEU A 86 -8.09 -10.54 8.70
N THR A 87 -9.19 -10.98 8.13
CA THR A 87 -9.92 -12.12 8.66
C THR A 87 -9.07 -13.39 8.49
N SER A 88 -9.32 -14.38 9.32
CA SER A 88 -8.59 -15.65 9.21
C SER A 88 -8.82 -16.32 7.85
N HIS A 89 -10.01 -16.15 7.28
CA HIS A 89 -10.33 -16.67 5.96
C HIS A 89 -9.46 -16.00 4.89
N GLU A 90 -9.35 -14.68 4.94
CA GLU A 90 -8.50 -13.93 4.00
C GLU A 90 -7.03 -14.30 4.15
N LEU A 91 -6.54 -14.40 5.37
CA LEU A 91 -5.15 -14.78 5.62
C LEU A 91 -4.83 -16.17 5.04
N ARG A 92 -5.70 -17.14 5.24
CA ARG A 92 -5.50 -18.47 4.68
C ARG A 92 -5.50 -18.47 3.16
N LYS A 93 -6.40 -17.68 2.57
CA LYS A 93 -6.50 -17.57 1.11
C LYS A 93 -5.23 -16.97 0.53
N ILE A 94 -4.74 -15.88 1.12
CA ILE A 94 -3.51 -15.23 0.68
C ILE A 94 -2.32 -16.17 0.83
N GLU A 95 -2.21 -16.83 1.98
CA GLU A 95 -1.09 -17.75 2.24
C GLU A 95 -1.02 -18.88 1.22
N ARG A 96 -2.17 -19.45 0.87
CA ARG A 96 -2.22 -20.50 -0.16
C ARG A 96 -1.74 -19.98 -1.52
N LYS A 97 -2.17 -18.78 -1.89
CA LYS A 97 -1.78 -18.20 -3.18
C LYS A 97 -0.29 -17.86 -3.24
N ILE A 98 0.27 -17.39 -2.13
CA ILE A 98 1.67 -16.99 -2.09
C ILE A 98 2.62 -18.17 -2.24
N LYS A 99 2.16 -19.38 -1.94
CA LYS A 99 2.97 -20.58 -2.15
C LYS A 99 3.19 -20.87 -3.64
N GLU A 100 2.40 -20.28 -4.51
CA GLU A 100 2.60 -20.41 -5.94
C GLU A 100 3.85 -19.63 -6.37
N SER A 101 4.61 -20.19 -7.29
CA SER A 101 5.85 -19.56 -7.75
C SER A 101 5.62 -18.21 -8.40
N GLY A 102 6.46 -17.25 -8.06
CA GLY A 102 6.44 -15.93 -8.70
C GLY A 102 5.42 -14.96 -8.18
N LEU A 103 4.69 -15.30 -7.11
CA LEU A 103 3.69 -14.39 -6.53
C LEU A 103 4.26 -13.70 -5.30
N THR A 104 3.85 -12.44 -5.13
CA THR A 104 4.21 -11.63 -3.97
C THR A 104 3.01 -10.78 -3.57
N ILE A 105 3.07 -10.14 -2.42
CA ILE A 105 2.00 -9.25 -1.96
C ILE A 105 2.54 -7.82 -1.96
N ILE A 106 1.92 -6.97 -2.77
CA ILE A 106 2.33 -5.58 -2.95
C ILE A 106 1.32 -4.65 -2.30
N VAL A 107 1.80 -3.55 -1.73
CA VAL A 107 0.93 -2.52 -1.17
C VAL A 107 0.60 -1.53 -2.27
N ILE A 108 -0.68 -1.38 -2.58
CA ILE A 108 -1.15 -0.48 -3.64
C ILE A 108 -1.32 0.94 -3.10
N LYS A 109 -1.96 1.05 -1.95
CA LYS A 109 -2.15 2.34 -1.28
C LYS A 109 -2.41 2.16 0.20
N VAL A 110 -2.17 3.23 0.96
CA VAL A 110 -2.50 3.31 2.37
C VAL A 110 -3.38 4.53 2.55
N PHE A 111 -4.44 4.40 3.33
CA PHE A 111 -5.39 5.48 3.52
C PHE A 111 -5.97 5.46 4.94
N ILE A 112 -6.59 6.59 5.32
CA ILE A 112 -7.30 6.70 6.59
C ILE A 112 -8.79 6.57 6.28
N SER A 113 -9.46 5.61 6.92
CA SER A 113 -10.89 5.41 6.72
C SER A 113 -11.70 6.54 7.35
N GLY A 114 -12.99 6.60 7.03
CA GLY A 114 -13.89 7.61 7.61
C GLY A 114 -13.96 7.58 9.13
N ARG A 115 -13.59 6.44 9.75
CA ARG A 115 -13.56 6.32 11.22
C ARG A 115 -12.18 6.64 11.79
N GLY A 116 -11.25 7.09 10.98
CA GLY A 116 -9.90 7.43 11.43
C GLY A 116 -8.95 6.25 11.55
N LEU A 117 -9.30 5.09 11.01
CA LEU A 117 -8.46 3.89 11.07
C LEU A 117 -7.55 3.83 9.85
N ALA A 118 -6.29 3.47 10.07
CA ALA A 118 -5.34 3.29 8.98
C ALA A 118 -5.60 1.96 8.29
N LYS A 119 -5.68 1.98 6.97
CA LYS A 119 -5.91 0.79 6.15
C LYS A 119 -4.97 0.76 4.96
N ALA A 120 -4.66 -0.44 4.51
CA ALA A 120 -3.85 -0.65 3.31
C ALA A 120 -4.61 -1.50 2.30
N GLU A 121 -4.60 -1.06 1.04
CA GLU A 121 -5.06 -1.92 -0.04
C GLU A 121 -3.85 -2.68 -0.54
N ILE A 122 -3.91 -4.00 -0.46
CA ILE A 122 -2.83 -4.89 -0.86
C ILE A 122 -3.31 -5.79 -1.99
N ALA A 123 -2.38 -6.33 -2.76
CA ALA A 123 -2.73 -7.24 -3.85
C ALA A 123 -1.73 -8.38 -3.96
N ILE A 124 -2.27 -9.59 -4.16
CA ILE A 124 -1.46 -10.72 -4.62
C ILE A 124 -1.08 -10.37 -6.05
N SER A 125 0.21 -10.36 -6.34
CA SER A 125 0.72 -9.80 -7.58
C SER A 125 1.81 -10.67 -8.20
N LYS A 126 1.96 -10.52 -9.52
CA LYS A 126 3.02 -11.19 -10.27
C LYS A 126 3.85 -10.09 -10.94
N GLY A 127 5.17 -10.21 -10.88
CA GLY A 127 6.05 -9.26 -11.54
C GLY A 127 5.86 -9.28 -13.05
N LYS A 128 5.75 -8.11 -13.67
CA LYS A 128 5.59 -7.99 -15.11
C LYS A 128 6.93 -8.18 -15.82
N LYS A 129 6.90 -8.84 -16.96
CA LYS A 129 8.06 -8.91 -17.85
C LYS A 129 8.27 -7.55 -18.50
N VAL A 130 9.47 -7.28 -18.99
CA VAL A 130 9.79 -6.01 -19.63
C VAL A 130 8.79 -5.65 -20.74
N TYR A 131 8.41 -6.64 -21.53
CA TYR A 131 7.44 -6.48 -22.60
C TYR A 131 6.08 -5.97 -22.07
N ASP A 132 5.58 -6.53 -20.96
CA ASP A 132 4.31 -6.12 -20.36
C ASP A 132 4.38 -4.69 -19.80
N LYS A 133 5.53 -4.31 -19.27
CA LYS A 133 5.75 -2.95 -18.76
C LYS A 133 5.66 -1.93 -19.88
N ARG A 134 6.22 -2.24 -21.06
CA ARG A 134 6.14 -1.36 -22.23
C ARG A 134 4.70 -1.13 -22.68
N GLU A 135 3.90 -2.20 -22.69
CA GLU A 135 2.49 -2.07 -23.06
C GLU A 135 1.72 -1.19 -22.06
N THR A 136 2.00 -1.36 -20.78
CA THR A 136 1.36 -0.53 -19.75
C THR A 136 1.66 0.95 -19.95
N LEU A 137 2.91 1.28 -20.27
CA LEU A 137 3.28 2.67 -20.56
C LEU A 137 2.57 3.21 -21.80
N LYS A 138 2.48 2.44 -22.86
CA LYS A 138 1.77 2.84 -24.08
C LYS A 138 0.31 3.15 -23.80
N ARG A 139 -0.36 2.31 -23.02
CA ARG A 139 -1.76 2.54 -22.65
C ARG A 139 -1.94 3.82 -21.85
N LYS A 140 -1.04 4.09 -20.90
CA LYS A 140 -1.10 5.30 -20.10
C LYS A 140 -0.91 6.56 -20.97
N ASP A 141 0.02 6.51 -21.92
CA ASP A 141 0.26 7.63 -22.81
C ASP A 141 -0.95 7.89 -23.72
N ALA A 142 -1.53 6.85 -24.28
CA ALA A 142 -2.73 6.99 -25.11
C ALA A 142 -3.89 7.58 -24.30
N SER A 143 -4.08 7.14 -23.07
CA SER A 143 -5.11 7.68 -22.19
C SER A 143 -4.91 9.17 -21.92
N ARG A 144 -3.66 9.58 -21.67
CA ARG A 144 -3.34 10.99 -21.42
C ARG A 144 -3.64 11.85 -22.64
N GLU A 145 -3.33 11.38 -23.84
CA GLU A 145 -3.62 12.10 -25.08
C GLU A 145 -5.12 12.27 -25.27
N MET A 146 -5.90 11.24 -25.05
CA MET A 146 -7.35 11.31 -25.14
C MET A 146 -7.92 12.32 -24.14
N ASP A 147 -7.40 12.35 -22.93
CA ASP A 147 -7.85 13.31 -21.92
C ASP A 147 -7.52 14.75 -22.33
N ARG A 148 -6.37 14.98 -22.96
CA ARG A 148 -6.04 16.31 -23.46
C ARG A 148 -6.99 16.76 -24.54
N MET A 149 -7.36 15.86 -25.45
CA MET A 149 -8.31 16.17 -26.51
C MET A 149 -9.69 16.54 -25.96
N ARG A 150 -10.12 15.86 -24.90
CA ARG A 150 -11.42 16.15 -24.28
C ARG A 150 -11.48 17.53 -23.62
N LYS A 151 -10.34 18.06 -23.22
CA LYS A 151 -10.30 19.34 -22.52
C LYS A 151 -10.27 20.54 -23.47
N VAL A 152 -10.15 20.32 -24.75
CA VAL A 152 -10.10 21.39 -25.78
C VAL A 152 -11.49 21.76 -26.33
#